data_250170b15b984d497a43aff85f6d1983
#
_entry.id   250170b15b984d497a43aff85f6d1983
#
_cell.length_a   1.000
_cell.length_b   1.000
_cell.length_c   1.000
_cell.angle_alpha   90.00
_cell.angle_beta   90.00
_cell.angle_gamma   90.00
#
_symmetry.space_group_name_H-M   'P 1'
#
loop_
_entity.id
_entity.type
_entity.pdbx_description
1 polymer ?
#
loop_
_entity_poly.entity_id
_entity_poly.type
_entity_poly.pdbx_seq_one_letter_code
_entity_poly.pdbx_strand_id
1 'polypeptide(L)'
;MQLKAEPEMAGKVVRCPGCNTKLSIPATLEPAAPPPPANLPPPSGMAPPPPAGDVFGNEYEHAGAAEASAAASHAYQQKIRGGWEETDPANPNPWLALAIGAVASLAWFGIMFPFGKGAYGDPPVNTADYLHDLFLERSWVNYMETFFFFWALALLYLKSQKLRHQKDAMFLDVLPAEIGQEINNGNVGSFIDTLYGLPGRLRDSLMVNRIRKGLELFEVRQNNGEVSNMLSAQSDIDSARIGGSYSLVKVFLWAIPILGFIGTVLGLSTAIGSIDLKVSDIEKVMGSLGQVTSGLGTAFDTTLLGLVLAMFLNFPMNALAKAEDDNLNNIDAFCNEVLLPRLNDGGGVAGGDTNGMMDTLVKAVASSQREFLIDLNALSKQIREQADNLDKRAAAHQERVDSEFATALNRMRDDMTNSVKDSVKTTTDYTRSLASGIQSLNNLLSELGGKQIIIHQVKKKGWFSRD
;
A
#
# COMPACT_ATOMS: atom_id res chain seq x y z
N MET A 1 1.92 -49.24 5.20
CA MET A 1 2.86 -49.71 6.23
C MET A 1 3.08 -48.58 7.21
N GLN A 2 2.52 -48.69 8.42
CA GLN A 2 2.70 -47.65 9.45
C GLN A 2 4.02 -47.93 10.18
N LEU A 3 4.94 -46.96 10.17
CA LEU A 3 6.18 -47.05 10.91
C LEU A 3 5.95 -46.40 12.30
N LYS A 4 6.13 -47.18 13.35
CA LYS A 4 6.05 -46.69 14.73
C LYS A 4 7.45 -46.23 15.15
N ALA A 5 7.60 -44.98 15.49
CA ALA A 5 8.85 -44.41 16.02
C ALA A 5 8.77 -44.31 17.54
N GLU A 6 9.85 -44.70 18.23
CA GLU A 6 9.96 -44.57 19.70
C GLU A 6 10.30 -43.11 20.07
N PRO A 7 9.87 -42.62 21.25
CA PRO A 7 10.04 -41.22 21.67
C PRO A 7 11.51 -40.76 21.67
N GLU A 8 12.46 -41.66 21.84
CA GLU A 8 13.90 -41.35 21.83
C GLU A 8 14.47 -41.02 20.46
N MET A 9 13.68 -41.20 19.40
CA MET A 9 14.06 -40.96 18.00
C MET A 9 13.55 -39.57 17.47
N ALA A 10 12.87 -38.79 18.28
CA ALA A 10 12.38 -37.45 17.90
C ALA A 10 13.54 -36.55 17.46
N GLY A 11 13.40 -35.92 16.29
CA GLY A 11 14.42 -35.04 15.71
C GLY A 11 15.57 -35.76 14.98
N LYS A 12 15.61 -37.10 14.92
CA LYS A 12 16.68 -37.85 14.24
C LYS A 12 16.25 -38.25 12.83
N VAL A 13 17.23 -38.35 11.93
CA VAL A 13 17.04 -38.86 10.56
C VAL A 13 17.30 -40.38 10.57
N VAL A 14 16.29 -41.19 10.27
CA VAL A 14 16.39 -42.66 10.19
C VAL A 14 16.16 -43.13 8.75
N ARG A 15 16.71 -44.28 8.40
CA ARG A 15 16.48 -44.89 7.10
C ARG A 15 15.35 -45.92 7.19
N CYS A 16 14.42 -45.86 6.23
CA CYS A 16 13.35 -46.84 6.14
C CYS A 16 13.89 -48.25 5.84
N PRO A 17 13.59 -49.28 6.65
CA PRO A 17 14.10 -50.63 6.43
C PRO A 17 13.53 -51.32 5.18
N GLY A 18 12.44 -50.77 4.57
CA GLY A 18 11.84 -51.34 3.37
C GLY A 18 12.26 -50.75 2.04
N CYS A 19 12.62 -49.42 2.02
CA CYS A 19 12.99 -48.74 0.78
C CYS A 19 14.29 -47.90 0.89
N ASN A 20 14.98 -47.92 2.01
CA ASN A 20 16.26 -47.25 2.29
C ASN A 20 16.23 -45.70 2.17
N THR A 21 15.04 -45.08 2.08
CA THR A 21 14.84 -43.62 2.00
C THR A 21 15.07 -42.98 3.37
N LYS A 22 15.73 -41.82 3.40
CA LYS A 22 15.95 -41.06 4.63
C LYS A 22 14.64 -40.37 5.04
N LEU A 23 14.18 -40.61 6.27
CA LEU A 23 13.01 -40.01 6.88
C LEU A 23 13.45 -39.22 8.11
N SER A 24 13.05 -37.95 8.20
CA SER A 24 13.22 -37.14 9.41
C SER A 24 12.01 -37.29 10.33
N ILE A 25 12.24 -37.59 11.58
CA ILE A 25 11.19 -37.69 12.60
C ILE A 25 11.00 -36.28 13.20
N PRO A 26 9.76 -35.69 13.24
CA PRO A 26 9.50 -34.42 13.84
C PRO A 26 9.94 -34.36 15.32
N ALA A 27 10.45 -33.23 15.78
CA ALA A 27 10.94 -33.05 17.15
C ALA A 27 9.83 -33.00 18.21
N THR A 28 8.58 -32.74 17.79
CA THR A 28 7.39 -32.76 18.64
C THR A 28 6.47 -33.91 18.20
N LEU A 29 6.37 -34.94 19.01
CA LEU A 29 5.30 -35.92 18.92
C LEU A 29 4.09 -35.36 19.66
N GLU A 30 3.05 -34.93 18.96
CA GLU A 30 1.76 -34.61 19.56
C GLU A 30 1.26 -35.84 20.31
N PRO A 31 0.79 -35.70 21.57
CA PRO A 31 0.19 -36.83 22.28
C PRO A 31 -1.06 -37.28 21.53
N ALA A 32 -1.17 -38.57 21.28
CA ALA A 32 -2.34 -39.19 20.66
C ALA A 32 -3.59 -38.78 21.44
N ALA A 33 -4.62 -38.31 20.73
CA ALA A 33 -5.92 -38.01 21.31
C ALA A 33 -6.43 -39.21 22.12
N PRO A 34 -7.02 -39.00 23.31
CA PRO A 34 -7.54 -40.07 24.13
C PRO A 34 -8.63 -40.85 23.36
N PRO A 35 -8.72 -42.17 23.48
CA PRO A 35 -9.76 -42.94 22.84
C PRO A 35 -11.14 -42.49 23.34
N PRO A 36 -12.18 -42.49 22.48
CA PRO A 36 -13.51 -42.09 22.89
C PRO A 36 -14.02 -43.00 24.02
N PRO A 37 -14.75 -42.42 25.00
CA PRO A 37 -15.23 -43.21 26.15
C PRO A 37 -16.18 -44.29 25.64
N ALA A 38 -15.87 -45.53 25.99
CA ALA A 38 -16.73 -46.70 25.80
C ALA A 38 -17.92 -46.56 26.79
N ASN A 39 -19.13 -46.80 26.26
CA ASN A 39 -20.38 -47.05 26.97
C ASN A 39 -21.20 -45.84 27.44
N LEU A 40 -22.00 -45.34 26.51
CA LEU A 40 -23.34 -44.81 26.83
C LEU A 40 -24.36 -45.93 26.57
N PRO A 41 -25.29 -46.21 27.48
CA PRO A 41 -26.36 -47.18 27.22
C PRO A 41 -27.31 -46.64 26.17
N PRO A 42 -27.90 -47.48 25.30
CA PRO A 42 -28.85 -47.05 24.27
C PRO A 42 -30.13 -46.51 24.93
N PRO A 43 -30.79 -45.48 24.31
CA PRO A 43 -32.07 -44.99 24.80
C PRO A 43 -33.10 -46.10 24.67
N SER A 44 -33.76 -46.41 25.78
CA SER A 44 -34.85 -47.37 25.87
C SER A 44 -36.05 -46.87 25.06
N GLY A 45 -36.45 -47.58 24.03
CA GLY A 45 -37.70 -47.32 23.38
C GLY A 45 -37.86 -47.59 21.89
N MET A 46 -37.01 -48.43 21.25
CA MET A 46 -37.28 -48.94 19.91
C MET A 46 -37.34 -50.44 19.90
N ALA A 47 -38.50 -50.98 19.49
CA ALA A 47 -38.70 -52.43 19.22
C ALA A 47 -37.76 -52.92 18.11
N PRO A 48 -37.24 -54.17 18.18
CA PRO A 48 -36.39 -54.69 17.15
C PRO A 48 -37.14 -54.80 15.82
N PRO A 49 -36.49 -54.48 14.69
CA PRO A 49 -37.09 -54.66 13.37
C PRO A 49 -37.31 -56.17 13.09
N PRO A 50 -38.33 -56.53 12.32
CA PRO A 50 -38.58 -57.93 11.94
C PRO A 50 -37.43 -58.48 11.06
N PRO A 51 -37.17 -59.77 11.06
CA PRO A 51 -36.11 -60.36 10.26
C PRO A 51 -36.37 -60.13 8.77
N ALA A 52 -35.41 -59.52 8.09
CA ALA A 52 -35.44 -59.28 6.66
C ALA A 52 -35.38 -60.60 5.91
N GLY A 53 -36.47 -60.91 5.19
CA GLY A 53 -36.44 -61.95 4.17
C GLY A 53 -35.60 -61.48 2.97
N ASP A 54 -34.81 -62.39 2.42
CA ASP A 54 -33.94 -62.27 1.25
C ASP A 54 -34.74 -61.88 -0.03
N VAL A 55 -34.94 -60.59 -0.32
CA VAL A 55 -35.52 -60.14 -1.61
C VAL A 55 -34.81 -58.94 -2.24
N PHE A 56 -33.73 -58.43 -1.74
CA PHE A 56 -32.94 -57.37 -2.42
C PHE A 56 -31.44 -57.69 -2.41
N GLY A 57 -31.07 -58.79 -3.08
CA GLY A 57 -29.69 -58.97 -3.51
C GLY A 57 -29.42 -58.10 -4.74
N ASN A 58 -28.30 -57.43 -4.74
CA ASN A 58 -27.56 -56.84 -5.87
C ASN A 58 -27.71 -55.37 -6.26
N GLU A 59 -28.69 -54.57 -5.77
CA GLU A 59 -28.68 -53.13 -6.14
C GLU A 59 -27.80 -52.24 -5.24
N TYR A 60 -27.60 -52.60 -3.97
CA TYR A 60 -26.81 -51.80 -3.01
C TYR A 60 -25.30 -52.02 -3.13
N GLU A 61 -24.85 -53.20 -3.63
CA GLU A 61 -23.41 -53.40 -3.86
C GLU A 61 -22.90 -52.63 -5.06
N HIS A 62 -23.72 -52.39 -6.09
CA HIS A 62 -23.34 -51.56 -7.25
C HIS A 62 -23.41 -50.04 -6.95
N ALA A 63 -24.31 -49.60 -6.09
CA ALA A 63 -24.38 -48.18 -5.67
C ALA A 63 -23.17 -47.81 -4.81
N GLY A 64 -22.80 -48.66 -3.83
CA GLY A 64 -21.63 -48.41 -2.99
C GLY A 64 -20.30 -48.50 -3.75
N ALA A 65 -20.21 -49.39 -4.78
CA ALA A 65 -19.04 -49.47 -5.63
C ALA A 65 -18.92 -48.27 -6.58
N ALA A 66 -20.06 -47.74 -7.08
CA ALA A 66 -20.09 -46.51 -7.90
C ALA A 66 -19.70 -45.24 -7.07
N GLU A 67 -20.24 -45.13 -5.84
CA GLU A 67 -19.88 -44.06 -4.93
C GLU A 67 -18.40 -44.13 -4.49
N ALA A 68 -17.88 -45.31 -4.16
CA ALA A 68 -16.49 -45.49 -3.82
C ALA A 68 -15.56 -45.22 -5.03
N SER A 69 -15.97 -45.57 -6.25
CA SER A 69 -15.25 -45.26 -7.49
C SER A 69 -15.28 -43.79 -7.78
N ALA A 70 -16.42 -43.09 -7.59
CA ALA A 70 -16.54 -41.66 -7.73
C ALA A 70 -15.69 -40.91 -6.67
N ALA A 71 -15.75 -41.32 -5.40
CA ALA A 71 -14.91 -40.79 -4.34
C ALA A 71 -13.40 -41.03 -4.59
N ALA A 72 -13.03 -42.17 -5.11
CA ALA A 72 -11.65 -42.45 -5.49
C ALA A 72 -11.18 -41.65 -6.69
N SER A 73 -12.04 -41.44 -7.69
CA SER A 73 -11.75 -40.57 -8.85
C SER A 73 -11.63 -39.07 -8.44
N HIS A 74 -12.49 -38.60 -7.55
CA HIS A 74 -12.38 -37.24 -6.98
C HIS A 74 -11.11 -37.06 -6.15
N ALA A 75 -10.74 -38.05 -5.32
CA ALA A 75 -9.49 -38.00 -4.57
C ALA A 75 -8.24 -38.06 -5.46
N TYR A 76 -8.30 -38.78 -6.58
CA TYR A 76 -7.23 -38.84 -7.57
C TYR A 76 -7.12 -37.57 -8.37
N GLN A 77 -8.24 -36.94 -8.75
CA GLN A 77 -8.28 -35.63 -9.40
C GLN A 77 -7.79 -34.51 -8.49
N GLN A 78 -8.17 -34.50 -7.21
CA GLN A 78 -7.63 -33.54 -6.23
C GLN A 78 -6.11 -33.68 -6.08
N LYS A 79 -5.54 -34.86 -6.20
CA LYS A 79 -4.10 -35.08 -6.13
C LYS A 79 -3.35 -34.59 -7.37
N ILE A 80 -3.99 -34.61 -8.54
CA ILE A 80 -3.44 -34.04 -9.78
C ILE A 80 -3.53 -32.50 -9.75
N ARG A 81 -4.57 -31.94 -9.13
CA ARG A 81 -4.81 -30.48 -9.00
C ARG A 81 -3.96 -29.81 -7.90
N GLY A 82 -3.25 -30.58 -7.07
CA GLY A 82 -2.46 -30.09 -5.92
C GLY A 82 -1.18 -29.32 -6.22
N GLY A 83 -0.93 -28.93 -7.46
CA GLY A 83 0.27 -28.21 -7.90
C GLY A 83 0.08 -26.75 -8.26
N TRP A 84 -1.02 -26.12 -7.85
CA TRP A 84 -1.24 -24.69 -8.12
C TRP A 84 -0.60 -23.83 -7.03
N GLU A 85 0.55 -23.23 -7.31
CA GLU A 85 1.12 -22.20 -6.46
C GLU A 85 0.49 -20.86 -6.84
N GLU A 86 -0.20 -20.22 -5.89
CA GLU A 86 -0.71 -18.86 -6.09
C GLU A 86 0.44 -17.87 -5.95
N THR A 87 0.94 -17.37 -7.07
CA THR A 87 1.84 -16.20 -7.04
C THR A 87 1.03 -14.93 -6.85
N ASP A 88 1.62 -13.92 -6.21
CA ASP A 88 0.96 -12.61 -6.07
C ASP A 88 0.96 -11.88 -7.42
N PRO A 89 -0.20 -11.78 -8.11
CA PRO A 89 -0.26 -11.17 -9.43
C PRO A 89 -0.14 -9.64 -9.38
N ALA A 90 -0.39 -9.01 -8.24
CA ALA A 90 -0.44 -7.57 -8.09
C ALA A 90 0.89 -6.95 -7.64
N ASN A 91 1.71 -7.70 -6.89
CA ASN A 91 2.91 -7.15 -6.25
C ASN A 91 4.19 -7.51 -7.01
N PRO A 92 4.93 -6.55 -7.58
CA PRO A 92 6.22 -6.81 -8.19
C PRO A 92 7.28 -7.12 -7.12
N ASN A 93 8.33 -7.85 -7.49
CA ASN A 93 9.44 -8.11 -6.59
C ASN A 93 10.18 -6.80 -6.24
N PRO A 94 10.17 -6.34 -4.96
CA PRO A 94 10.75 -5.06 -4.59
C PRO A 94 12.27 -5.02 -4.75
N TRP A 95 12.96 -6.15 -4.60
CA TRP A 95 14.40 -6.24 -4.78
C TRP A 95 14.84 -6.09 -6.24
N LEU A 96 14.05 -6.66 -7.16
CA LEU A 96 14.28 -6.47 -8.59
C LEU A 96 14.06 -5.00 -8.98
N ALA A 97 13.00 -4.38 -8.46
CA ALA A 97 12.73 -2.97 -8.70
C ALA A 97 13.84 -2.07 -8.13
N LEU A 98 14.37 -2.40 -6.95
CA LEU A 98 15.51 -1.69 -6.36
C LEU A 98 16.75 -1.79 -7.26
N ALA A 99 17.08 -2.99 -7.74
CA ALA A 99 18.22 -3.17 -8.64
C ALA A 99 18.07 -2.37 -9.94
N ILE A 100 16.88 -2.41 -10.57
CA ILE A 100 16.58 -1.63 -11.78
C ILE A 100 16.64 -0.12 -11.48
N GLY A 101 16.05 0.32 -10.37
CA GLY A 101 16.06 1.72 -9.94
C GLY A 101 17.48 2.23 -9.65
N ALA A 102 18.31 1.41 -9.00
CA ALA A 102 19.72 1.75 -8.75
C ALA A 102 20.51 1.89 -10.06
N VAL A 103 20.35 0.96 -10.99
CA VAL A 103 20.99 1.05 -12.31
C VAL A 103 20.49 2.27 -13.08
N ALA A 104 19.19 2.54 -13.05
CA ALA A 104 18.62 3.69 -13.74
C ALA A 104 19.09 5.03 -13.14
N SER A 105 19.21 5.12 -11.81
CA SER A 105 19.73 6.32 -11.15
C SER A 105 21.22 6.54 -11.45
N LEU A 106 22.04 5.48 -11.44
CA LEU A 106 23.43 5.55 -11.83
C LEU A 106 23.60 5.96 -13.30
N ALA A 107 22.78 5.41 -14.20
CA ALA A 107 22.75 5.80 -15.61
C ALA A 107 22.38 7.29 -15.78
N TRP A 108 21.40 7.77 -15.00
CA TRP A 108 21.01 9.18 -15.01
C TRP A 108 22.18 10.09 -14.59
N PHE A 109 22.85 9.77 -13.49
CA PHE A 109 24.04 10.53 -13.07
C PHE A 109 25.17 10.47 -14.07
N GLY A 110 25.37 9.30 -14.71
CA GLY A 110 26.35 9.16 -15.81
C GLY A 110 26.02 10.00 -17.04
N ILE A 111 24.73 10.18 -17.35
CA ILE A 111 24.26 11.05 -18.44
C ILE A 111 24.45 12.54 -18.05
N MET A 112 24.19 12.90 -16.80
CA MET A 112 24.32 14.28 -16.33
C MET A 112 25.80 14.72 -16.18
N PHE A 113 26.69 13.79 -15.91
CA PHE A 113 28.12 14.06 -15.67
C PHE A 113 28.84 14.86 -16.78
N PRO A 114 28.69 14.60 -18.08
CA PRO A 114 29.37 15.34 -19.14
C PRO A 114 28.81 16.74 -19.41
N PHE A 115 27.68 17.12 -18.82
CA PHE A 115 27.06 18.43 -19.05
C PHE A 115 27.69 19.55 -18.18
N GLY A 116 28.42 19.22 -17.13
CA GLY A 116 29.15 20.23 -16.33
C GLY A 116 30.37 20.74 -17.07
N LYS A 117 30.38 22.05 -17.40
CA LYS A 117 31.48 22.70 -18.10
C LYS A 117 32.16 23.79 -17.26
N GLY A 118 31.57 24.18 -16.13
CA GLY A 118 32.10 25.17 -15.21
C GLY A 118 33.08 24.61 -14.17
N ALA A 119 33.89 25.48 -13.57
CA ALA A 119 34.61 25.13 -12.37
C ALA A 119 33.61 25.03 -11.19
N TYR A 120 33.89 24.16 -10.25
CA TYR A 120 33.07 23.98 -9.06
C TYR A 120 32.83 25.33 -8.34
N GLY A 121 31.57 25.74 -8.28
CA GLY A 121 31.15 26.99 -7.64
C GLY A 121 30.91 28.18 -8.58
N ASP A 122 31.16 28.05 -9.88
CA ASP A 122 30.81 29.08 -10.86
C ASP A 122 29.29 29.06 -11.14
N PRO A 123 28.65 30.23 -11.39
CA PRO A 123 27.23 30.27 -11.74
C PRO A 123 26.98 29.56 -13.08
N PRO A 124 25.92 28.74 -13.20
CA PRO A 124 25.63 28.02 -14.43
C PRO A 124 25.38 28.97 -15.61
N VAL A 125 26.09 28.75 -16.71
CA VAL A 125 26.01 29.58 -17.90
C VAL A 125 24.84 29.16 -18.80
N ASN A 126 24.49 27.87 -18.80
CA ASN A 126 23.44 27.26 -19.62
C ASN A 126 22.51 26.41 -18.80
N THR A 127 21.32 26.14 -19.37
CA THR A 127 20.35 25.21 -18.72
C THR A 127 20.93 23.82 -18.44
N ALA A 128 21.86 23.34 -19.29
CA ALA A 128 22.53 22.05 -19.10
C ALA A 128 23.48 22.09 -17.88
N ASP A 129 24.23 23.17 -17.69
CA ASP A 129 25.09 23.36 -16.54
C ASP A 129 24.24 23.46 -15.25
N TYR A 130 23.10 24.14 -15.30
CA TYR A 130 22.18 24.22 -14.17
C TYR A 130 21.62 22.83 -13.77
N LEU A 131 21.25 22.00 -14.76
CA LEU A 131 20.80 20.63 -14.49
C LEU A 131 21.91 19.76 -13.92
N HIS A 132 23.13 19.91 -14.41
CA HIS A 132 24.31 19.23 -13.84
C HIS A 132 24.46 19.59 -12.36
N ASP A 133 24.53 20.89 -12.06
CA ASP A 133 24.69 21.38 -10.69
C ASP A 133 23.56 20.89 -9.80
N LEU A 134 22.32 20.96 -10.28
CA LEU A 134 21.13 20.55 -9.56
C LEU A 134 21.20 19.09 -9.12
N PHE A 135 21.64 18.17 -10.00
CA PHE A 135 21.66 16.74 -9.72
C PHE A 135 22.97 16.27 -9.07
N LEU A 136 24.11 16.91 -9.33
CA LEU A 136 25.42 16.38 -8.97
C LEU A 136 26.17 17.24 -7.95
N GLU A 137 25.97 18.58 -7.90
CA GLU A 137 26.83 19.44 -7.07
C GLU A 137 26.14 20.05 -5.87
N ARG A 138 24.80 20.26 -5.92
CA ARG A 138 24.09 21.04 -4.89
C ARG A 138 24.03 20.38 -3.53
N SER A 139 23.58 19.13 -3.43
CA SER A 139 23.42 18.43 -2.16
C SER A 139 23.37 16.93 -2.33
N TRP A 140 23.85 16.19 -1.32
CA TRP A 140 23.67 14.75 -1.24
C TRP A 140 22.18 14.34 -1.19
N VAL A 141 21.28 15.23 -0.77
CA VAL A 141 19.82 15.02 -0.73
C VAL A 141 19.29 14.77 -2.14
N ASN A 142 19.78 15.50 -3.15
CA ASN A 142 19.35 15.35 -4.54
C ASN A 142 19.66 13.95 -5.10
N TYR A 143 20.75 13.31 -4.64
CA TYR A 143 21.05 11.91 -4.99
C TYR A 143 20.00 10.96 -4.43
N MET A 144 19.58 11.18 -3.17
CA MET A 144 18.56 10.34 -2.53
C MET A 144 17.17 10.53 -3.16
N GLU A 145 16.78 11.76 -3.46
CA GLU A 145 15.53 12.06 -4.17
C GLU A 145 15.47 11.38 -5.54
N THR A 146 16.55 11.54 -6.30
CA THR A 146 16.69 10.93 -7.63
C THR A 146 16.68 9.41 -7.55
N PHE A 147 17.35 8.82 -6.57
CA PHE A 147 17.36 7.38 -6.35
C PHE A 147 15.95 6.86 -6.01
N PHE A 148 15.23 7.49 -5.08
CA PHE A 148 13.88 7.09 -4.72
C PHE A 148 12.91 7.27 -5.88
N PHE A 149 13.07 8.31 -6.68
CA PHE A 149 12.29 8.52 -7.89
C PHE A 149 12.46 7.38 -8.90
N PHE A 150 13.69 7.01 -9.23
CA PHE A 150 13.95 5.92 -10.17
C PHE A 150 13.55 4.56 -9.62
N TRP A 151 13.67 4.34 -8.31
CA TRP A 151 13.19 3.12 -7.68
C TRP A 151 11.66 3.04 -7.76
N ALA A 152 10.95 4.11 -7.47
CA ALA A 152 9.50 4.18 -7.63
C ALA A 152 9.06 3.98 -9.09
N LEU A 153 9.75 4.59 -10.06
CA LEU A 153 9.50 4.36 -11.48
C LEU A 153 9.73 2.91 -11.90
N ALA A 154 10.78 2.27 -11.38
CA ALA A 154 11.05 0.85 -11.64
C ALA A 154 9.93 -0.05 -11.10
N LEU A 155 9.39 0.26 -9.90
CA LEU A 155 8.22 -0.42 -9.35
C LEU A 155 7.00 -0.27 -10.25
N LEU A 156 6.69 0.95 -10.68
CA LEU A 156 5.56 1.23 -11.57
C LEU A 156 5.74 0.56 -12.93
N TYR A 157 6.96 0.52 -13.45
CA TYR A 157 7.27 -0.15 -14.72
C TYR A 157 7.02 -1.67 -14.63
N LEU A 158 7.56 -2.34 -13.60
CA LEU A 158 7.33 -3.77 -13.40
C LEU A 158 5.85 -4.08 -13.19
N LYS A 159 5.15 -3.21 -12.46
CA LYS A 159 3.72 -3.34 -12.23
C LYS A 159 2.92 -3.14 -13.52
N SER A 160 3.30 -2.19 -14.37
CA SER A 160 2.70 -1.99 -15.70
C SER A 160 2.91 -3.22 -16.60
N GLN A 161 4.07 -3.88 -16.54
CA GLN A 161 4.29 -5.12 -17.26
C GLN A 161 3.37 -6.24 -16.77
N LYS A 162 3.23 -6.39 -15.44
CA LYS A 162 2.29 -7.36 -14.88
C LYS A 162 0.86 -7.08 -15.31
N LEU A 163 0.41 -5.82 -15.29
CA LEU A 163 -0.92 -5.45 -15.75
C LEU A 163 -1.16 -5.79 -17.22
N ARG A 164 -0.15 -5.60 -18.09
CA ARG A 164 -0.26 -6.02 -19.50
C ARG A 164 -0.52 -7.51 -19.62
N HIS A 165 0.21 -8.34 -18.88
CA HIS A 165 -0.02 -9.79 -18.85
C HIS A 165 -1.41 -10.15 -18.32
N GLN A 166 -1.93 -9.40 -17.34
CA GLN A 166 -3.31 -9.58 -16.84
C GLN A 166 -4.34 -9.28 -17.95
N LYS A 167 -4.14 -8.19 -18.69
CA LYS A 167 -5.01 -7.82 -19.81
C LYS A 167 -4.93 -8.83 -20.97
N ASP A 168 -3.74 -9.33 -21.29
CA ASP A 168 -3.57 -10.36 -22.31
C ASP A 168 -4.34 -11.64 -21.96
N ALA A 169 -4.43 -11.98 -20.67
CA ALA A 169 -5.22 -13.12 -20.21
C ALA A 169 -6.73 -12.97 -20.43
N MET A 170 -7.25 -11.73 -20.49
CA MET A 170 -8.67 -11.47 -20.76
C MET A 170 -9.07 -11.73 -22.22
N PHE A 171 -8.10 -11.64 -23.15
CA PHE A 171 -8.36 -11.92 -24.57
C PHE A 171 -8.33 -13.42 -24.91
N LEU A 172 -7.96 -14.27 -23.94
CA LEU A 172 -7.99 -15.70 -24.11
C LEU A 172 -9.40 -16.21 -23.81
N ASP A 173 -9.95 -17.01 -24.75
CA ASP A 173 -11.14 -17.81 -24.50
C ASP A 173 -10.82 -18.88 -23.43
N VAL A 174 -10.82 -18.43 -22.16
CA VAL A 174 -10.56 -19.29 -20.99
C VAL A 174 -11.68 -20.32 -20.82
N LEU A 175 -12.87 -19.97 -21.28
CA LEU A 175 -14.01 -20.89 -21.39
C LEU A 175 -14.16 -21.26 -22.87
N PRO A 176 -14.22 -22.58 -23.22
CA PRO A 176 -14.37 -23.01 -24.60
C PRO A 176 -15.48 -22.26 -25.30
N ALA A 177 -15.18 -21.80 -26.52
CA ALA A 177 -15.98 -20.85 -27.29
C ALA A 177 -17.28 -21.46 -27.89
N GLU A 178 -17.70 -22.62 -27.49
CA GLU A 178 -19.03 -23.13 -27.81
C GLU A 178 -20.05 -22.27 -27.05
N ILE A 179 -20.48 -21.22 -27.74
CA ILE A 179 -21.47 -20.27 -27.30
C ILE A 179 -22.71 -21.05 -26.84
N GLY A 180 -22.95 -21.09 -25.51
CA GLY A 180 -24.11 -21.70 -24.92
C GLY A 180 -23.90 -23.02 -24.21
N GLN A 181 -22.67 -23.55 -24.09
CA GLN A 181 -22.45 -24.73 -23.26
C GLN A 181 -22.63 -24.41 -21.78
N GLU A 182 -23.69 -24.97 -21.21
CA GLU A 182 -23.96 -24.89 -19.77
C GLU A 182 -22.90 -25.69 -18.98
N ILE A 183 -22.45 -25.11 -17.89
CA ILE A 183 -21.53 -25.76 -16.96
C ILE A 183 -22.35 -26.49 -15.91
N ASN A 184 -22.41 -27.80 -16.02
CA ASN A 184 -23.15 -28.68 -15.11
C ASN A 184 -22.18 -29.46 -14.24
N ASN A 185 -22.69 -30.10 -13.20
CA ASN A 185 -21.89 -30.97 -12.33
C ASN A 185 -21.11 -32.08 -13.08
N GLY A 186 -21.63 -32.55 -14.22
CA GLY A 186 -20.99 -33.58 -15.03
C GLY A 186 -19.82 -33.14 -15.88
N ASN A 187 -19.75 -31.83 -16.21
CA ASN A 187 -18.71 -31.30 -17.13
C ASN A 187 -17.78 -30.26 -16.45
N VAL A 188 -18.13 -29.75 -15.27
CA VAL A 188 -17.32 -28.73 -14.55
C VAL A 188 -15.88 -29.19 -14.31
N GLY A 189 -15.67 -30.48 -14.03
CA GLY A 189 -14.34 -31.04 -13.84
C GLY A 189 -13.43 -30.89 -15.06
N SER A 190 -13.98 -31.04 -16.28
CA SER A 190 -13.22 -30.89 -17.51
C SER A 190 -12.81 -29.43 -17.78
N PHE A 191 -13.67 -28.46 -17.39
CA PHE A 191 -13.32 -27.03 -17.44
C PHE A 191 -12.18 -26.70 -16.46
N ILE A 192 -12.26 -27.23 -15.24
CA ILE A 192 -11.19 -27.04 -14.25
C ILE A 192 -9.87 -27.64 -14.76
N ASP A 193 -9.89 -28.88 -15.30
CA ASP A 193 -8.70 -29.54 -15.84
C ASP A 193 -8.08 -28.74 -17.01
N THR A 194 -8.92 -28.11 -17.84
CA THR A 194 -8.45 -27.20 -18.90
C THR A 194 -7.71 -25.98 -18.32
N LEU A 195 -8.22 -25.40 -17.23
CA LEU A 195 -7.54 -24.29 -16.54
C LEU A 195 -6.19 -24.72 -15.96
N TYR A 196 -6.11 -25.92 -15.39
CA TYR A 196 -4.83 -26.49 -14.89
C TYR A 196 -3.84 -26.79 -16.02
N GLY A 197 -4.31 -27.00 -17.25
CA GLY A 197 -3.48 -27.20 -18.44
C GLY A 197 -2.89 -25.91 -19.02
N LEU A 198 -3.33 -24.73 -18.57
CA LEU A 198 -2.84 -23.44 -19.07
C LEU A 198 -1.36 -23.21 -18.72
N PRO A 199 -0.60 -22.50 -19.57
CA PRO A 199 0.77 -22.07 -19.24
C PRO A 199 0.84 -21.26 -17.96
N GLY A 200 1.93 -21.40 -17.19
CA GLY A 200 2.08 -20.76 -15.87
C GLY A 200 1.79 -19.25 -15.85
N ARG A 201 2.20 -18.53 -16.92
CA ARG A 201 1.94 -17.09 -17.06
C ARG A 201 0.46 -16.71 -17.08
N LEU A 202 -0.38 -17.58 -17.63
CA LEU A 202 -1.83 -17.39 -17.71
C LEU A 202 -2.52 -17.83 -16.42
N ARG A 203 -2.01 -18.91 -15.81
CA ARG A 203 -2.48 -19.38 -14.51
C ARG A 203 -2.35 -18.33 -13.41
N ASP A 204 -1.29 -17.49 -13.48
CA ASP A 204 -1.02 -16.42 -12.54
C ASP A 204 -1.94 -15.20 -12.72
N SER A 205 -2.87 -15.22 -13.69
CA SER A 205 -3.80 -14.10 -13.89
C SER A 205 -4.93 -14.12 -12.85
N LEU A 206 -5.34 -12.93 -12.41
CA LEU A 206 -6.47 -12.73 -11.49
C LEU A 206 -7.76 -13.37 -12.04
N MET A 207 -8.02 -13.19 -13.35
CA MET A 207 -9.19 -13.73 -14.02
C MET A 207 -9.23 -15.24 -13.95
N VAL A 208 -8.15 -15.92 -14.39
CA VAL A 208 -8.09 -17.40 -14.42
C VAL A 208 -8.19 -17.96 -13.01
N ASN A 209 -7.51 -17.34 -12.04
CA ASN A 209 -7.55 -17.78 -10.65
C ASN A 209 -8.95 -17.63 -10.05
N ARG A 210 -9.66 -16.54 -10.37
CA ARG A 210 -11.03 -16.31 -9.91
C ARG A 210 -12.02 -17.29 -10.53
N ILE A 211 -11.93 -17.54 -11.85
CA ILE A 211 -12.75 -18.54 -12.54
C ILE A 211 -12.50 -19.93 -11.96
N ARG A 212 -11.24 -20.31 -11.74
CA ARG A 212 -10.89 -21.58 -11.13
C ARG A 212 -11.56 -21.75 -9.77
N LYS A 213 -11.37 -20.79 -8.87
CA LYS A 213 -11.98 -20.84 -7.53
C LYS A 213 -13.50 -20.91 -7.57
N GLY A 214 -14.13 -20.19 -8.52
CA GLY A 214 -15.57 -20.25 -8.74
C GLY A 214 -16.03 -21.62 -9.18
N LEU A 215 -15.35 -22.24 -10.16
CA LEU A 215 -15.66 -23.57 -10.67
C LEU A 215 -15.39 -24.67 -9.64
N GLU A 216 -14.29 -24.60 -8.90
CA GLU A 216 -13.98 -25.53 -7.82
C GLU A 216 -15.04 -25.49 -6.71
N LEU A 217 -15.53 -24.31 -6.35
CA LEU A 217 -16.61 -24.16 -5.39
C LEU A 217 -17.91 -24.74 -5.95
N PHE A 218 -18.21 -24.48 -7.24
CA PHE A 218 -19.38 -24.99 -7.91
C PHE A 218 -19.37 -26.52 -8.00
N GLU A 219 -18.22 -27.16 -8.29
CA GLU A 219 -18.03 -28.60 -8.30
C GLU A 219 -18.45 -29.24 -6.96
N VAL A 220 -18.12 -28.57 -5.84
CA VAL A 220 -18.38 -29.11 -4.49
C VAL A 220 -19.77 -28.78 -3.98
N ARG A 221 -20.24 -27.56 -4.21
CA ARG A 221 -21.47 -27.01 -3.59
C ARG A 221 -22.70 -27.05 -4.48
N GLN A 222 -22.50 -27.03 -5.78
CA GLN A 222 -23.60 -27.06 -6.78
C GLN A 222 -24.65 -25.96 -6.54
N ASN A 223 -24.23 -24.80 -6.08
CA ASN A 223 -25.10 -23.68 -5.74
C ASN A 223 -24.55 -22.37 -6.31
N ASN A 224 -25.29 -21.78 -7.25
CA ASN A 224 -24.92 -20.55 -7.94
C ASN A 224 -24.84 -19.35 -6.97
N GLY A 225 -25.68 -19.31 -5.94
CA GLY A 225 -25.68 -18.22 -4.95
C GLY A 225 -24.41 -18.23 -4.12
N GLU A 226 -23.91 -19.40 -3.70
CA GLU A 226 -22.66 -19.50 -2.97
C GLU A 226 -21.45 -19.11 -3.83
N VAL A 227 -21.47 -19.49 -5.12
CA VAL A 227 -20.43 -19.09 -6.07
C VAL A 227 -20.42 -17.58 -6.28
N SER A 228 -21.59 -16.96 -6.46
CA SER A 228 -21.72 -15.50 -6.61
C SER A 228 -21.17 -14.75 -5.38
N ASN A 229 -21.52 -15.19 -4.18
CA ASN A 229 -21.02 -14.61 -2.94
C ASN A 229 -19.48 -14.75 -2.81
N MET A 230 -18.94 -15.89 -3.18
CA MET A 230 -17.49 -16.12 -3.15
C MET A 230 -16.76 -15.24 -4.19
N LEU A 231 -17.31 -15.10 -5.41
CA LEU A 231 -16.73 -14.25 -6.45
C LEU A 231 -16.70 -12.78 -6.00
N SER A 232 -17.76 -12.31 -5.35
CA SER A 232 -17.84 -10.96 -4.78
C SER A 232 -16.81 -10.77 -3.66
N ALA A 233 -16.70 -11.71 -2.71
CA ALA A 233 -15.70 -11.66 -1.66
C ALA A 233 -14.26 -11.70 -2.21
N GLN A 234 -14.03 -12.48 -3.28
CA GLN A 234 -12.72 -12.53 -3.95
C GLN A 234 -12.41 -11.21 -4.65
N SER A 235 -13.41 -10.51 -5.20
CA SER A 235 -13.24 -9.17 -5.79
C SER A 235 -12.74 -8.17 -4.75
N ASP A 236 -13.34 -8.17 -3.56
CA ASP A 236 -12.92 -7.30 -2.45
C ASP A 236 -11.47 -7.59 -2.02
N ILE A 237 -11.10 -8.88 -1.93
CA ILE A 237 -9.73 -9.29 -1.60
C ILE A 237 -8.74 -8.83 -2.67
N ASP A 238 -9.07 -9.00 -3.95
CA ASP A 238 -8.19 -8.62 -5.06
C ASP A 238 -8.03 -7.08 -5.12
N SER A 239 -9.11 -6.33 -4.88
CA SER A 239 -9.08 -4.86 -4.78
C SER A 239 -8.18 -4.38 -3.64
N ALA A 240 -8.33 -4.99 -2.44
CA ALA A 240 -7.48 -4.68 -1.30
C ALA A 240 -5.99 -5.00 -1.58
N ARG A 241 -5.72 -6.13 -2.25
CA ARG A 241 -4.36 -6.53 -2.64
C ARG A 241 -3.74 -5.56 -3.66
N ILE A 242 -4.50 -5.15 -4.68
CA ILE A 242 -4.08 -4.14 -5.65
C ILE A 242 -3.79 -2.82 -4.93
N GLY A 243 -4.70 -2.33 -4.11
CA GLY A 243 -4.52 -1.10 -3.33
C GLY A 243 -3.29 -1.13 -2.42
N GLY A 244 -3.06 -2.27 -1.75
CA GLY A 244 -1.91 -2.51 -0.88
C GLY A 244 -0.57 -2.53 -1.62
N SER A 245 -0.55 -2.98 -2.87
CA SER A 245 0.67 -3.06 -3.69
C SER A 245 1.28 -1.69 -4.05
N TYR A 246 0.53 -0.60 -3.92
CA TYR A 246 1.02 0.77 -4.09
C TYR A 246 1.63 1.37 -2.82
N SER A 247 1.62 0.68 -1.69
CA SER A 247 2.06 1.23 -0.41
C SER A 247 3.49 1.78 -0.46
N LEU A 248 4.42 1.04 -1.06
CA LEU A 248 5.82 1.47 -1.19
C LEU A 248 5.98 2.67 -2.13
N VAL A 249 5.24 2.71 -3.25
CA VAL A 249 5.27 3.86 -4.16
C VAL A 249 4.70 5.11 -3.48
N LYS A 250 3.63 4.96 -2.69
CA LYS A 250 3.05 6.05 -1.88
C LYS A 250 4.05 6.57 -0.84
N VAL A 251 4.85 5.68 -0.23
CA VAL A 251 5.93 6.09 0.69
C VAL A 251 6.94 6.96 -0.04
N PHE A 252 7.40 6.57 -1.24
CA PHE A 252 8.34 7.39 -2.02
C PHE A 252 7.73 8.72 -2.47
N LEU A 253 6.47 8.72 -2.91
CA LEU A 253 5.76 9.93 -3.30
C LEU A 253 5.72 10.96 -2.17
N TRP A 254 5.65 10.52 -0.94
CA TRP A 254 5.66 11.33 0.26
C TRP A 254 7.10 11.65 0.74
N ALA A 255 8.02 10.68 0.67
CA ALA A 255 9.39 10.83 1.15
C ALA A 255 10.22 11.80 0.30
N ILE A 256 10.02 11.82 -1.04
CA ILE A 256 10.78 12.69 -1.96
C ILE A 256 10.61 14.19 -1.58
N PRO A 257 9.41 14.76 -1.44
CA PRO A 257 9.26 16.15 -1.02
C PRO A 257 9.81 16.44 0.39
N ILE A 258 9.74 15.46 1.30
CA ILE A 258 10.32 15.62 2.65
C ILE A 258 11.84 15.68 2.59
N LEU A 259 12.47 14.89 1.74
CA LEU A 259 13.92 15.00 1.50
C LEU A 259 14.26 16.40 0.98
N GLY A 260 13.48 16.95 0.04
CA GLY A 260 13.63 18.32 -0.42
C GLY A 260 13.54 19.33 0.71
N PHE A 261 12.60 19.16 1.61
CA PHE A 261 12.51 19.99 2.80
C PHE A 261 13.73 19.83 3.74
N ILE A 262 14.25 18.63 3.91
CA ILE A 262 15.51 18.39 4.65
C ILE A 262 16.66 19.16 3.98
N GLY A 263 16.73 19.12 2.65
CA GLY A 263 17.70 19.90 1.88
C GLY A 263 17.60 21.42 2.12
N THR A 264 16.38 21.95 2.24
CA THR A 264 16.16 23.37 2.60
C THR A 264 16.76 23.69 3.97
N VAL A 265 16.49 22.85 4.97
CA VAL A 265 17.04 23.06 6.33
C VAL A 265 18.55 23.01 6.33
N LEU A 266 19.15 22.07 5.62
CA LEU A 266 20.60 21.93 5.49
C LEU A 266 21.22 23.13 4.75
N GLY A 267 20.63 23.54 3.62
CA GLY A 267 21.09 24.68 2.85
C GLY A 267 21.01 25.99 3.63
N LEU A 268 19.91 26.20 4.36
CA LEU A 268 19.76 27.38 5.20
C LEU A 268 20.71 27.38 6.40
N SER A 269 20.94 26.20 7.00
CA SER A 269 21.89 26.04 8.11
C SER A 269 23.32 26.37 7.67
N THR A 270 23.73 25.89 6.48
CA THR A 270 25.05 26.24 5.91
C THR A 270 25.14 27.72 5.55
N ALA A 271 24.10 28.31 4.99
CA ALA A 271 24.03 29.73 4.70
C ALA A 271 24.23 30.60 5.95
N ILE A 272 23.50 30.30 7.03
CA ILE A 272 23.62 31.04 8.29
C ILE A 272 24.99 30.80 8.96
N GLY A 273 25.48 29.55 8.92
CA GLY A 273 26.77 29.18 9.52
C GLY A 273 27.98 29.83 8.83
N SER A 274 27.83 30.25 7.56
CA SER A 274 28.89 30.92 6.80
C SER A 274 29.04 32.43 7.11
N ILE A 275 28.13 33.00 7.88
CA ILE A 275 28.19 34.44 8.24
C ILE A 275 29.25 34.65 9.33
N ASP A 276 30.41 35.20 8.94
CA ASP A 276 31.46 35.60 9.90
C ASP A 276 31.34 37.09 10.26
N LEU A 277 30.80 37.36 11.45
CA LEU A 277 30.57 38.71 11.98
C LEU A 277 31.85 39.39 12.54
N LYS A 278 33.00 38.67 12.56
CA LYS A 278 34.24 39.17 13.20
C LYS A 278 35.24 39.76 12.22
N VAL A 279 34.89 39.82 10.93
CA VAL A 279 35.84 40.23 9.89
C VAL A 279 35.76 41.71 9.59
N SER A 280 36.90 42.40 9.70
CA SER A 280 37.09 43.80 9.32
C SER A 280 37.45 44.00 7.84
N ASP A 281 37.71 42.92 7.08
CA ASP A 281 38.10 42.92 5.68
C ASP A 281 36.84 42.80 4.76
N ILE A 282 36.66 43.79 3.87
CA ILE A 282 35.53 43.83 2.91
C ILE A 282 35.55 42.61 1.98
N GLU A 283 36.70 42.12 1.57
CA GLU A 283 36.85 40.99 0.65
C GLU A 283 36.36 39.68 1.27
N LYS A 284 36.57 39.48 2.56
CA LYS A 284 36.07 38.30 3.31
C LYS A 284 34.57 38.42 3.56
N VAL A 285 34.04 39.62 3.76
CA VAL A 285 32.58 39.84 3.87
C VAL A 285 31.89 39.53 2.55
N MET A 286 32.47 39.92 1.42
CA MET A 286 31.94 39.58 0.09
C MET A 286 31.97 38.06 -0.14
N GLY A 287 33.00 37.35 0.27
CA GLY A 287 33.11 35.87 0.20
C GLY A 287 32.05 35.19 1.07
N SER A 288 31.81 35.64 2.29
CA SER A 288 30.77 35.12 3.17
C SER A 288 29.35 35.32 2.60
N LEU A 289 29.09 36.45 1.97
CA LEU A 289 27.83 36.75 1.29
C LEU A 289 27.60 35.79 0.10
N GLY A 290 28.66 35.45 -0.66
CA GLY A 290 28.62 34.45 -1.72
C GLY A 290 28.20 33.08 -1.19
N GLN A 291 28.77 32.68 -0.05
CA GLN A 291 28.42 31.37 0.60
C GLN A 291 26.96 31.37 1.12
N VAL A 292 26.48 32.48 1.68
CA VAL A 292 25.07 32.60 2.08
C VAL A 292 24.16 32.46 0.88
N THR A 293 24.47 33.10 -0.23
CA THR A 293 23.66 33.06 -1.46
C THR A 293 23.66 31.63 -2.04
N SER A 294 24.82 30.94 -2.04
CA SER A 294 24.94 29.55 -2.48
C SER A 294 24.14 28.59 -1.60
N GLY A 295 24.23 28.73 -0.27
CA GLY A 295 23.44 27.90 0.67
C GLY A 295 21.94 28.11 0.51
N LEU A 296 21.51 29.34 0.26
CA LEU A 296 20.11 29.65 -0.02
C LEU A 296 19.66 29.04 -1.36
N GLY A 297 20.51 29.12 -2.40
CA GLY A 297 20.26 28.48 -3.68
C GLY A 297 20.09 26.95 -3.52
N THR A 298 20.98 26.32 -2.77
CA THR A 298 20.85 24.88 -2.44
C THR A 298 19.53 24.54 -1.75
N ALA A 299 19.10 25.38 -0.81
CA ALA A 299 17.83 25.19 -0.11
C ALA A 299 16.62 25.20 -1.06
N PHE A 300 16.56 26.15 -1.99
CA PHE A 300 15.46 26.22 -2.95
C PHE A 300 15.54 25.13 -4.00
N ASP A 301 16.73 24.82 -4.52
CA ASP A 301 16.92 23.83 -5.57
C ASP A 301 16.53 22.41 -5.11
N THR A 302 16.87 22.02 -3.88
CA THR A 302 16.47 20.71 -3.33
C THR A 302 14.96 20.58 -3.23
N THR A 303 14.28 21.60 -2.70
CA THR A 303 12.81 21.57 -2.57
C THR A 303 12.13 21.56 -3.93
N LEU A 304 12.62 22.36 -4.86
CA LEU A 304 12.10 22.40 -6.23
C LEU A 304 12.21 21.03 -6.88
N LEU A 305 13.38 20.40 -6.79
CA LEU A 305 13.62 19.07 -7.35
C LEU A 305 12.66 18.04 -6.75
N GLY A 306 12.58 17.99 -5.41
CA GLY A 306 11.70 17.05 -4.72
C GLY A 306 10.23 17.18 -5.11
N LEU A 307 9.72 18.41 -5.21
CA LEU A 307 8.33 18.66 -5.63
C LEU A 307 8.09 18.27 -7.10
N VAL A 308 9.01 18.59 -7.99
CA VAL A 308 8.91 18.26 -9.42
C VAL A 308 8.96 16.75 -9.62
N LEU A 309 9.89 16.04 -9.00
CA LEU A 309 10.00 14.58 -9.09
C LEU A 309 8.75 13.89 -8.53
N ALA A 310 8.24 14.34 -7.39
CA ALA A 310 7.00 13.81 -6.81
C ALA A 310 5.80 14.04 -7.74
N MET A 311 5.69 15.21 -8.36
CA MET A 311 4.64 15.49 -9.33
C MET A 311 4.72 14.55 -10.54
N PHE A 312 5.92 14.36 -11.12
CA PHE A 312 6.11 13.44 -12.23
C PHE A 312 5.83 11.98 -11.87
N LEU A 313 6.08 11.57 -10.62
CA LEU A 313 5.77 10.23 -10.15
C LEU A 313 4.27 10.01 -9.93
N ASN A 314 3.55 11.05 -9.52
CA ASN A 314 2.13 10.96 -9.19
C ASN A 314 1.26 10.63 -10.43
N PHE A 315 1.59 11.18 -11.59
CA PHE A 315 0.83 10.94 -12.82
C PHE A 315 0.82 9.46 -13.25
N PRO A 316 1.98 8.80 -13.45
CA PRO A 316 1.99 7.39 -13.85
C PRO A 316 1.43 6.48 -12.76
N MET A 317 1.60 6.81 -11.47
CA MET A 317 1.02 6.05 -10.38
C MET A 317 -0.51 6.03 -10.47
N ASN A 318 -1.16 7.19 -10.59
CA ASN A 318 -2.62 7.28 -10.67
C ASN A 318 -3.16 6.68 -11.98
N ALA A 319 -2.47 6.88 -13.11
CA ALA A 319 -2.85 6.28 -14.37
C ALA A 319 -2.82 4.75 -14.33
N LEU A 320 -1.78 4.19 -13.68
CA LEU A 320 -1.65 2.74 -13.52
C LEU A 320 -2.67 2.20 -12.54
N ALA A 321 -2.92 2.87 -11.41
CA ALA A 321 -3.93 2.49 -10.43
C ALA A 321 -5.32 2.41 -11.09
N LYS A 322 -5.69 3.47 -11.85
CA LYS A 322 -6.94 3.45 -12.60
C LYS A 322 -7.02 2.30 -13.60
N ALA A 323 -5.93 2.03 -14.34
CA ALA A 323 -5.91 0.96 -15.33
C ALA A 323 -6.01 -0.45 -14.70
N GLU A 324 -5.58 -0.63 -13.44
CA GLU A 324 -5.78 -1.86 -12.67
C GLU A 324 -7.21 -1.97 -12.14
N ASP A 325 -7.79 -0.89 -11.64
CA ASP A 325 -9.20 -0.86 -11.21
C ASP A 325 -10.13 -1.15 -12.40
N ASP A 326 -9.88 -0.55 -13.57
CA ASP A 326 -10.63 -0.83 -14.80
C ASP A 326 -10.51 -2.32 -15.21
N ASN A 327 -9.32 -2.91 -15.07
CA ASN A 327 -9.10 -4.33 -15.35
C ASN A 327 -9.86 -5.23 -14.37
N LEU A 328 -9.89 -4.87 -13.07
CA LEU A 328 -10.64 -5.60 -12.06
C LEU A 328 -12.14 -5.56 -12.33
N ASN A 329 -12.68 -4.38 -12.67
CA ASN A 329 -14.08 -4.20 -13.05
C ASN A 329 -14.45 -5.05 -14.28
N ASN A 330 -13.55 -5.16 -15.26
CA ASN A 330 -13.78 -6.02 -16.43
C ASN A 330 -13.81 -7.51 -16.05
N ILE A 331 -12.97 -7.95 -15.09
CA ILE A 331 -12.98 -9.31 -14.57
C ILE A 331 -14.30 -9.58 -13.82
N ASP A 332 -14.78 -8.62 -13.04
CA ASP A 332 -16.05 -8.71 -12.32
C ASP A 332 -17.22 -8.80 -13.30
N ALA A 333 -17.25 -7.96 -14.32
CA ALA A 333 -18.23 -8.01 -15.37
C ALA A 333 -18.23 -9.38 -16.08
N PHE A 334 -17.06 -9.91 -16.44
CA PHE A 334 -16.94 -11.25 -17.03
C PHE A 334 -17.49 -12.36 -16.12
N CYS A 335 -17.16 -12.31 -14.83
CA CYS A 335 -17.66 -13.30 -13.87
C CYS A 335 -19.18 -13.24 -13.73
N ASN A 336 -19.78 -12.04 -13.70
CA ASN A 336 -21.20 -11.84 -13.49
C ASN A 336 -22.03 -12.06 -14.77
N GLU A 337 -21.50 -11.66 -15.93
CA GLU A 337 -22.26 -11.68 -17.21
C GLU A 337 -22.02 -12.96 -18.01
N VAL A 338 -20.83 -13.57 -17.87
CA VAL A 338 -20.45 -14.72 -18.69
C VAL A 338 -20.38 -16.00 -17.86
N LEU A 339 -19.69 -15.98 -16.71
CA LEU A 339 -19.47 -17.20 -15.92
C LEU A 339 -20.75 -17.62 -15.16
N LEU A 340 -21.32 -16.74 -14.35
CA LEU A 340 -22.47 -17.07 -13.48
C LEU A 340 -23.70 -17.56 -14.27
N PRO A 341 -24.10 -16.95 -15.41
CA PRO A 341 -25.26 -17.44 -16.16
C PRO A 341 -25.06 -18.80 -16.80
N ARG A 342 -23.79 -19.23 -17.00
CA ARG A 342 -23.48 -20.56 -17.57
C ARG A 342 -23.50 -21.69 -16.54
N LEU A 343 -23.45 -21.36 -15.26
CA LEU A 343 -23.52 -22.35 -14.19
C LEU A 343 -24.97 -22.82 -14.03
N ASN A 344 -25.19 -24.12 -14.27
CA ASN A 344 -26.49 -24.76 -14.07
C ASN A 344 -26.40 -25.70 -12.85
N ASP A 345 -27.00 -25.26 -11.74
CA ASP A 345 -27.07 -26.00 -10.47
C ASP A 345 -28.13 -27.12 -10.42
N GLY A 346 -28.74 -27.42 -11.58
CA GLY A 346 -29.76 -28.45 -11.68
C GLY A 346 -31.12 -28.05 -11.08
N GLY A 347 -31.24 -26.84 -10.52
CA GLY A 347 -32.49 -26.28 -10.03
C GLY A 347 -33.46 -25.82 -11.14
N GLY A 348 -33.02 -25.95 -12.40
CA GLY A 348 -33.85 -25.75 -13.59
C GLY A 348 -34.73 -26.98 -13.82
N VAL A 349 -35.95 -26.86 -13.39
CA VAL A 349 -37.17 -27.60 -13.75
C VAL A 349 -37.00 -28.76 -14.71
N ALA A 350 -36.71 -29.94 -14.17
CA ALA A 350 -36.95 -31.20 -14.89
C ALA A 350 -38.45 -31.37 -15.07
N GLY A 351 -38.86 -31.47 -16.34
CA GLY A 351 -40.26 -31.49 -16.77
C GLY A 351 -41.08 -32.57 -16.13
N GLY A 352 -42.25 -32.20 -15.72
CA GLY A 352 -43.28 -33.11 -15.25
C GLY A 352 -44.33 -32.41 -14.39
N ASP A 353 -45.47 -32.12 -14.96
CA ASP A 353 -46.68 -31.61 -14.32
C ASP A 353 -46.88 -30.09 -14.35
N THR A 354 -47.35 -29.57 -15.49
CA THR A 354 -47.57 -28.14 -15.72
C THR A 354 -48.69 -27.52 -14.88
N ASN A 355 -49.60 -28.29 -14.30
CA ASN A 355 -50.69 -27.76 -13.49
C ASN A 355 -50.35 -27.61 -11.99
N GLY A 356 -49.52 -28.50 -11.42
CA GLY A 356 -49.04 -28.35 -10.04
C GLY A 356 -47.94 -27.30 -9.92
N MET A 357 -47.19 -27.12 -10.99
CA MET A 357 -46.07 -26.16 -11.08
C MET A 357 -46.55 -24.71 -11.16
N MET A 358 -47.64 -24.43 -11.87
CA MET A 358 -48.24 -23.08 -11.97
C MET A 358 -48.71 -22.59 -10.59
N ASP A 359 -49.29 -23.46 -9.78
CA ASP A 359 -49.74 -23.11 -8.42
C ASP A 359 -48.61 -22.95 -7.42
N THR A 360 -47.54 -23.75 -7.53
CA THR A 360 -46.30 -23.56 -6.75
C THR A 360 -45.51 -22.34 -7.20
N LEU A 361 -45.44 -22.05 -8.49
CA LEU A 361 -44.81 -20.85 -9.03
C LEU A 361 -45.55 -19.57 -8.62
N VAL A 362 -46.90 -19.56 -8.68
CA VAL A 362 -47.73 -18.44 -8.21
C VAL A 362 -47.54 -18.24 -6.70
N LYS A 363 -47.51 -19.31 -5.91
CA LYS A 363 -47.23 -19.22 -4.47
C LYS A 363 -45.81 -18.78 -4.16
N ALA A 364 -44.79 -19.31 -4.89
CA ALA A 364 -43.39 -18.92 -4.75
C ALA A 364 -43.15 -17.45 -5.16
N VAL A 365 -43.74 -16.99 -6.27
CA VAL A 365 -43.70 -15.59 -6.69
C VAL A 365 -44.41 -14.68 -5.68
N ALA A 366 -45.57 -15.10 -5.18
CA ALA A 366 -46.32 -14.31 -4.17
C ALA A 366 -45.56 -14.24 -2.82
N SER A 367 -44.93 -15.33 -2.38
CA SER A 367 -44.09 -15.35 -1.17
C SER A 367 -42.79 -14.53 -1.37
N SER A 368 -42.12 -14.68 -2.51
CA SER A 368 -40.93 -13.91 -2.86
C SER A 368 -41.24 -12.40 -2.97
N GLN A 369 -42.35 -12.02 -3.60
CA GLN A 369 -42.77 -10.61 -3.63
C GLN A 369 -43.06 -10.07 -2.23
N ARG A 370 -43.62 -10.87 -1.36
CA ARG A 370 -43.92 -10.46 0.01
C ARG A 370 -42.67 -10.33 0.85
N GLU A 371 -41.71 -11.25 0.71
CA GLU A 371 -40.42 -11.23 1.34
C GLU A 371 -39.58 -10.05 0.83
N PHE A 372 -39.54 -9.83 -0.48
CA PHE A 372 -38.93 -8.67 -1.11
C PHE A 372 -39.50 -7.32 -0.62
N LEU A 373 -40.79 -7.20 -0.44
CA LEU A 373 -41.41 -6.00 0.12
C LEU A 373 -41.07 -5.79 1.61
N ILE A 374 -40.91 -6.88 2.36
CA ILE A 374 -40.46 -6.83 3.77
C ILE A 374 -38.99 -6.39 3.82
N ASP A 375 -38.13 -6.95 2.98
CA ASP A 375 -36.74 -6.60 2.89
C ASP A 375 -36.51 -5.17 2.39
N LEU A 376 -37.28 -4.70 1.40
CA LEU A 376 -37.27 -3.30 0.97
C LEU A 376 -37.69 -2.35 2.10
N ASN A 377 -38.66 -2.74 2.90
CA ASN A 377 -39.12 -1.92 4.03
C ASN A 377 -38.07 -1.91 5.16
N ALA A 378 -37.39 -3.03 5.41
CA ALA A 378 -36.27 -3.15 6.34
C ALA A 378 -35.06 -2.33 5.86
N LEU A 379 -34.71 -2.43 4.57
CA LEU A 379 -33.65 -1.65 3.96
C LEU A 379 -33.93 -0.15 3.98
N SER A 380 -35.17 0.25 3.66
CA SER A 380 -35.61 1.65 3.74
C SER A 380 -35.52 2.20 5.15
N LYS A 381 -35.86 1.39 6.17
CA LYS A 381 -35.71 1.75 7.57
C LYS A 381 -34.22 1.89 7.95
N GLN A 382 -33.40 0.95 7.51
CA GLN A 382 -31.95 0.98 7.76
C GLN A 382 -31.25 2.18 7.08
N ILE A 383 -31.67 2.53 5.85
CA ILE A 383 -31.18 3.73 5.16
C ILE A 383 -31.56 5.00 5.92
N ARG A 384 -32.81 5.09 6.42
CA ARG A 384 -33.25 6.24 7.23
C ARG A 384 -32.49 6.34 8.54
N GLU A 385 -32.24 5.23 9.24
CA GLU A 385 -31.44 5.20 10.46
C GLU A 385 -30.00 5.58 10.21
N GLN A 386 -29.43 5.15 9.07
CA GLN A 386 -28.08 5.56 8.67
C GLN A 386 -28.01 7.05 8.29
N ALA A 387 -29.01 7.57 7.57
CA ALA A 387 -29.12 9.00 7.25
C ALA A 387 -29.22 9.84 8.53
N ASP A 388 -30.07 9.48 9.47
CA ASP A 388 -30.18 10.14 10.78
C ASP A 388 -28.88 10.10 11.59
N ASN A 389 -28.15 8.97 11.52
CA ASN A 389 -26.87 8.85 12.18
C ASN A 389 -25.79 9.70 11.51
N LEU A 390 -25.80 9.79 10.17
CA LEU A 390 -24.91 10.67 9.41
C LEU A 390 -25.18 12.14 9.71
N ASP A 391 -26.45 12.56 9.76
CA ASP A 391 -26.83 13.94 10.10
C ASP A 391 -26.39 14.29 11.53
N LYS A 392 -26.59 13.38 12.49
CA LYS A 392 -26.12 13.58 13.87
C LYS A 392 -24.60 13.68 13.96
N ARG A 393 -23.88 12.83 13.21
CA ARG A 393 -22.41 12.89 13.15
C ARG A 393 -21.92 14.16 12.45
N ALA A 394 -22.59 14.59 11.37
CA ALA A 394 -22.25 15.82 10.67
C ALA A 394 -22.47 17.04 11.57
N ALA A 395 -23.61 17.12 12.28
CA ALA A 395 -23.90 18.18 13.23
C ALA A 395 -22.88 18.23 14.37
N ALA A 396 -22.56 17.07 14.98
CA ALA A 396 -21.55 16.98 16.04
C ALA A 396 -20.14 17.33 15.53
N HIS A 397 -19.82 16.98 14.29
CA HIS A 397 -18.55 17.35 13.67
C HIS A 397 -18.46 18.86 13.41
N GLN A 398 -19.57 19.45 12.92
CA GLN A 398 -19.65 20.89 12.68
C GLN A 398 -19.48 21.68 13.99
N GLU A 399 -20.19 21.26 15.05
CA GLU A 399 -20.09 21.89 16.39
C GLU A 399 -18.65 21.78 16.95
N ARG A 400 -18.01 20.63 16.73
CA ARG A 400 -16.61 20.43 17.15
C ARG A 400 -15.65 21.33 16.38
N VAL A 401 -15.79 21.42 15.06
CA VAL A 401 -14.98 22.31 14.20
C VAL A 401 -15.17 23.76 14.62
N ASP A 402 -16.41 24.19 14.83
CA ASP A 402 -16.73 25.55 15.24
C ASP A 402 -16.12 25.88 16.62
N SER A 403 -16.20 24.94 17.57
CA SER A 403 -15.59 25.11 18.90
C SER A 403 -14.06 25.13 18.88
N GLU A 404 -13.44 24.24 18.09
CA GLU A 404 -11.98 24.21 17.92
C GLU A 404 -11.48 25.46 17.20
N PHE A 405 -12.20 25.92 16.18
CA PHE A 405 -11.91 27.16 15.46
C PHE A 405 -12.02 28.39 16.35
N ALA A 406 -13.10 28.49 17.13
CA ALA A 406 -13.26 29.58 18.11
C ALA A 406 -12.14 29.57 19.16
N THR A 407 -11.75 28.39 19.63
CA THR A 407 -10.65 28.23 20.59
C THR A 407 -9.31 28.64 19.98
N ALA A 408 -9.06 28.24 18.72
CA ALA A 408 -7.84 28.59 17.99
C ALA A 408 -7.74 30.11 17.75
N LEU A 409 -8.86 30.74 17.35
CA LEU A 409 -8.93 32.20 17.18
C LEU A 409 -8.66 32.94 18.50
N ASN A 410 -9.24 32.49 19.60
CA ASN A 410 -8.99 33.10 20.90
C ASN A 410 -7.52 32.96 21.34
N ARG A 411 -6.91 31.79 21.16
CA ARG A 411 -5.48 31.61 21.40
C ARG A 411 -4.63 32.51 20.56
N MET A 412 -4.90 32.57 19.25
CA MET A 412 -4.16 33.45 18.32
C MET A 412 -4.28 34.94 18.70
N ARG A 413 -5.47 35.37 19.13
CA ARG A 413 -5.69 36.72 19.62
C ARG A 413 -4.90 37.02 20.90
N ASP A 414 -4.91 36.07 21.84
CA ASP A 414 -4.21 36.21 23.12
C ASP A 414 -2.69 36.19 22.93
N ASP A 415 -2.19 35.29 22.07
CA ASP A 415 -0.77 35.23 21.69
C ASP A 415 -0.31 36.55 20.97
N MET A 416 -1.14 37.04 20.05
CA MET A 416 -0.85 38.31 19.37
C MET A 416 -0.85 39.48 20.35
N THR A 417 -1.82 39.51 21.28
CA THR A 417 -1.90 40.56 22.31
C THR A 417 -0.69 40.53 23.25
N ASN A 418 -0.27 39.31 23.66
CA ASN A 418 0.91 39.13 24.51
C ASN A 418 2.20 39.51 23.76
N SER A 419 2.33 39.11 22.48
CA SER A 419 3.49 39.46 21.63
C SER A 419 3.61 40.95 21.42
N VAL A 420 2.49 41.64 21.17
CA VAL A 420 2.48 43.13 21.07
C VAL A 420 2.88 43.79 22.39
N LYS A 421 2.34 43.28 23.51
CA LYS A 421 2.66 43.79 24.84
C LYS A 421 4.14 43.60 25.19
N ASP A 422 4.71 42.47 24.88
CA ASP A 422 6.14 42.19 25.10
C ASP A 422 7.02 43.01 24.17
N SER A 423 6.61 43.23 22.91
CA SER A 423 7.31 44.12 21.97
C SER A 423 7.30 45.56 22.45
N VAL A 424 6.15 46.07 22.92
CA VAL A 424 6.04 47.42 23.51
C VAL A 424 6.90 47.56 24.76
N LYS A 425 6.90 46.54 25.63
CA LYS A 425 7.75 46.54 26.83
C LYS A 425 9.24 46.56 26.45
N THR A 426 9.67 45.73 25.55
CA THR A 426 11.05 45.68 25.05
C THR A 426 11.46 47.02 24.45
N THR A 427 10.59 47.63 23.62
CA THR A 427 10.85 48.95 23.05
C THR A 427 10.93 50.06 24.11
N THR A 428 10.10 49.98 25.14
CA THR A 428 10.12 50.92 26.26
C THR A 428 11.40 50.77 27.08
N ASP A 429 11.84 49.53 27.35
CA ASP A 429 13.08 49.27 28.06
C ASP A 429 14.31 49.72 27.26
N TYR A 430 14.27 49.53 25.93
CA TYR A 430 15.32 50.00 25.02
C TYR A 430 15.41 51.54 24.98
N THR A 431 14.26 52.26 24.90
CA THR A 431 14.23 53.70 24.93
C THR A 431 14.69 54.26 26.28
N ARG A 432 14.36 53.59 27.38
CA ARG A 432 14.85 53.96 28.72
C ARG A 432 16.37 53.79 28.83
N SER A 433 16.89 52.67 28.32
CA SER A 433 18.33 52.39 28.26
C SER A 433 19.07 53.43 27.40
N LEU A 434 18.52 53.77 26.22
CA LEU A 434 19.05 54.85 25.37
C LEU A 434 19.03 56.21 26.10
N ALA A 435 17.96 56.58 26.77
CA ALA A 435 17.86 57.81 27.52
C ALA A 435 18.91 57.89 28.64
N SER A 436 19.12 56.75 29.36
CA SER A 436 20.17 56.68 30.41
C SER A 436 21.59 56.77 29.81
N GLY A 437 21.80 56.16 28.62
CA GLY A 437 23.07 56.25 27.88
C GLY A 437 23.37 57.69 27.44
N ILE A 438 22.36 58.41 26.88
CA ILE A 438 22.48 59.81 26.51
C ILE A 438 22.76 60.71 27.74
N GLN A 439 22.13 60.39 28.88
CA GLN A 439 22.34 61.17 30.11
C GLN A 439 23.77 60.92 30.66
N SER A 440 24.29 59.68 30.58
CA SER A 440 25.67 59.37 30.93
C SER A 440 26.68 60.06 30.00
N LEU A 441 26.40 60.09 28.70
CA LEU A 441 27.19 60.81 27.72
C LEU A 441 27.18 62.30 27.98
N ASN A 442 26.04 62.89 28.31
CA ASN A 442 25.92 64.31 28.65
C ASN A 442 26.68 64.67 29.95
N ASN A 443 26.65 63.78 30.93
CA ASN A 443 27.43 63.96 32.17
C ASN A 443 28.93 63.85 31.88
N LEU A 444 29.41 62.95 31.08
CA LEU A 444 30.79 62.86 30.64
C LEU A 444 31.25 64.03 29.85
N LEU A 445 30.41 64.58 28.93
CA LEU A 445 30.68 65.83 28.19
C LEU A 445 30.76 67.07 29.09
N SER A 446 29.89 67.16 30.09
CA SER A 446 29.94 68.27 31.10
C SER A 446 31.20 68.14 31.98
N GLU A 447 31.63 66.95 32.33
CA GLU A 447 32.87 66.65 33.06
C GLU A 447 34.12 67.04 32.24
N LEU A 448 34.11 66.70 30.94
CA LEU A 448 35.18 67.04 29.99
C LEU A 448 35.19 68.57 29.69
N GLY A 449 34.03 69.20 29.60
CA GLY A 449 33.91 70.66 29.42
C GLY A 449 34.38 71.48 30.62
N GLY A 450 34.34 70.88 31.86
CA GLY A 450 34.86 71.45 33.09
C GLY A 450 36.37 71.31 33.31
N LYS A 451 37.00 70.39 32.57
CA LYS A 451 38.44 70.19 32.67
C LYS A 451 39.14 71.00 31.56
N GLN A 452 39.69 72.14 31.91
CA GLN A 452 40.64 72.86 31.04
C GLN A 452 41.83 71.94 30.74
N ILE A 453 41.95 71.48 29.49
CA ILE A 453 43.10 70.71 29.04
C ILE A 453 44.25 71.73 28.86
N ILE A 454 45.10 71.87 29.85
CA ILE A 454 46.38 72.64 29.73
C ILE A 454 47.33 71.78 28.93
N ILE A 455 47.48 72.00 27.64
CA ILE A 455 48.44 71.34 26.80
C ILE A 455 49.81 72.00 27.10
N HIS A 456 50.62 71.32 27.96
CA HIS A 456 52.03 71.69 28.06
C HIS A 456 52.76 71.13 26.83
N GLN A 457 53.08 72.01 25.90
CA GLN A 457 54.04 71.74 24.85
C GLN A 457 55.44 71.49 25.46
N VAL A 458 55.82 70.27 25.59
CA VAL A 458 57.18 69.81 25.90
C VAL A 458 58.04 70.06 24.64
N LYS A 459 58.77 71.16 24.61
CA LYS A 459 59.75 71.45 23.57
C LYS A 459 60.88 70.38 23.65
N LYS A 460 60.91 69.45 22.73
CA LYS A 460 62.06 68.54 22.57
C LYS A 460 63.28 69.33 22.20
N LYS A 461 64.24 69.40 23.11
CA LYS A 461 65.57 69.98 22.89
C LYS A 461 66.32 69.01 21.98
N GLY A 462 66.63 69.42 20.76
CA GLY A 462 67.41 68.63 19.81
C GLY A 462 68.84 68.41 20.34
N TRP A 463 69.37 67.26 20.13
CA TRP A 463 70.65 66.73 20.60
C TRP A 463 71.85 67.25 19.74
N PHE A 464 71.75 68.32 18.96
CA PHE A 464 72.90 68.89 18.26
C PHE A 464 72.84 70.39 18.40
N SER A 465 73.52 70.89 19.43
CA SER A 465 74.20 72.20 19.32
C SER A 465 75.31 72.24 20.38
N ARG A 466 76.51 72.17 19.85
CA ARG A 466 77.71 72.50 20.50
C ARG A 466 77.78 74.06 20.60
N ASP A 467 78.34 74.51 21.67
CA ASP A 467 78.82 75.70 22.21
C ASP A 467 77.94 76.47 23.17
#